data_53eafdef8abb2e356f54f0d648c6df55
#
_entry.id   53eafdef8abb2e356f54f0d648c6df55
#
_cell.length_a   1.000
_cell.length_b   1.000
_cell.length_c   1.000
_cell.angle_alpha   90.00
_cell.angle_beta   90.00
_cell.angle_gamma   90.00
#
_symmetry.space_group_name_H-M   'P 1'
#
loop_
_entity.id
_entity.type
_entity.pdbx_description
1 polymer ?
#
loop_
_entity_poly.entity_id
_entity_poly.type
_entity_poly.pdbx_seq_one_letter_code
_entity_poly.pdbx_strand_id
1 'polypeptide(L)'
;MKNRKGFTLIELLAVIIILAILMTLAITSMSGYIRNAEKDTFVTTAQEYVHAVRLHFVNNEYDQIAVGQCLAVPARNVDLESGDQKSSFGSAFTDNSYIVIKNVGNNGSDKYEYYVQLIDSNGNGFALTQDTKLSRQSVLLKTATANAIAASGITGDGSTTVS
;
A
#
# COMPACT_ATOMS: atom_id res chain seq x y z
N MET A 1 -11.21 -47.90 -45.13
CA MET A 1 -12.13 -46.78 -44.77
C MET A 1 -11.95 -46.43 -43.31
N LYS A 2 -11.48 -45.20 -43.00
CA LYS A 2 -11.22 -44.74 -41.60
C LYS A 2 -12.53 -44.24 -41.02
N ASN A 3 -13.11 -44.93 -40.03
CA ASN A 3 -14.34 -44.54 -39.35
C ASN A 3 -14.09 -43.22 -38.58
N ARG A 4 -14.59 -42.13 -39.05
CA ARG A 4 -14.62 -40.83 -38.34
C ARG A 4 -15.86 -40.83 -37.44
N LYS A 5 -15.68 -41.11 -36.16
CA LYS A 5 -16.72 -40.92 -35.17
C LYS A 5 -16.82 -39.42 -34.89
N GLY A 6 -17.95 -38.81 -35.25
CA GLY A 6 -18.25 -37.43 -34.89
C GLY A 6 -18.79 -37.33 -33.47
N PHE A 7 -18.51 -36.23 -32.75
CA PHE A 7 -19.11 -35.92 -31.44
C PHE A 7 -20.61 -35.72 -31.59
N THR A 8 -21.37 -36.21 -30.66
CA THR A 8 -22.79 -35.96 -30.58
C THR A 8 -23.07 -34.57 -29.93
N LEU A 9 -24.18 -33.97 -30.31
CA LEU A 9 -24.59 -32.65 -29.74
C LEU A 9 -24.80 -32.73 -28.23
N ILE A 10 -25.23 -33.87 -27.71
CA ILE A 10 -25.44 -34.10 -26.27
C ILE A 10 -24.12 -34.21 -25.51
N GLU A 11 -23.09 -34.79 -26.09
CA GLU A 11 -21.75 -34.86 -25.49
C GLU A 11 -21.14 -33.46 -25.34
N LEU A 12 -21.30 -32.60 -26.38
CA LEU A 12 -20.86 -31.19 -26.27
C LEU A 12 -21.63 -30.43 -25.23
N LEU A 13 -22.97 -30.60 -25.18
CA LEU A 13 -23.83 -29.95 -24.19
C LEU A 13 -23.41 -30.34 -22.76
N ALA A 14 -23.17 -31.65 -22.50
CA ALA A 14 -22.77 -32.13 -21.19
C ALA A 14 -21.43 -31.51 -20.74
N VAL A 15 -20.46 -31.38 -21.63
CA VAL A 15 -19.16 -30.76 -21.32
C VAL A 15 -19.29 -29.28 -20.93
N ILE A 16 -20.07 -28.49 -21.68
CA ILE A 16 -20.24 -27.07 -21.37
C ILE A 16 -20.97 -26.85 -20.02
N ILE A 17 -21.93 -27.71 -19.67
CA ILE A 17 -22.60 -27.65 -18.37
C ILE A 17 -21.61 -27.92 -17.24
N ILE A 18 -20.77 -28.94 -17.36
CA ILE A 18 -19.75 -29.28 -16.35
C ILE A 18 -18.72 -28.13 -16.23
N LEU A 19 -18.26 -27.58 -17.35
CA LEU A 19 -17.34 -26.44 -17.35
C LEU A 19 -17.96 -25.20 -16.69
N ALA A 20 -19.25 -24.92 -16.92
CA ALA A 20 -19.95 -23.80 -16.30
C ALA A 20 -20.00 -23.94 -14.75
N ILE A 21 -20.27 -25.14 -14.26
CA ILE A 21 -20.28 -25.43 -12.82
C ILE A 21 -18.87 -25.26 -12.22
N LEU A 22 -17.84 -25.82 -12.88
CA LEU A 22 -16.46 -25.71 -12.42
C LEU A 22 -15.98 -24.25 -12.42
N MET A 23 -16.29 -23.45 -13.44
CA MET A 23 -15.99 -22.02 -13.46
C MET A 23 -16.62 -21.26 -12.31
N THR A 24 -17.87 -21.54 -11.99
CA THR A 24 -18.57 -20.87 -10.87
C THR A 24 -17.87 -21.11 -9.54
N LEU A 25 -17.40 -22.34 -9.29
CA LEU A 25 -16.66 -22.68 -8.07
C LEU A 25 -15.25 -22.06 -8.07
N ALA A 26 -14.57 -21.98 -9.21
CA ALA A 26 -13.24 -21.40 -9.33
C ALA A 26 -13.24 -19.90 -9.03
N ILE A 27 -14.20 -19.14 -9.56
CA ILE A 27 -14.29 -17.67 -9.40
C ILE A 27 -14.45 -17.28 -7.92
N THR A 28 -15.28 -17.97 -7.16
CA THR A 28 -15.49 -17.66 -5.74
C THR A 28 -14.24 -17.87 -4.90
N SER A 29 -13.43 -18.87 -5.22
CA SER A 29 -12.17 -19.15 -4.54
C SER A 29 -11.08 -18.11 -4.86
N MET A 30 -11.04 -17.59 -6.09
CA MET A 30 -10.01 -16.63 -6.53
C MET A 30 -10.12 -15.25 -5.89
N SER A 31 -11.33 -14.79 -5.56
CA SER A 31 -11.54 -13.44 -5.02
C SER A 31 -10.76 -13.18 -3.73
N GLY A 32 -10.63 -14.19 -2.87
CA GLY A 32 -9.86 -14.12 -1.63
C GLY A 32 -8.35 -14.01 -1.88
N TYR A 33 -7.83 -14.77 -2.85
CA TYR A 33 -6.42 -14.72 -3.23
C TYR A 33 -6.02 -13.38 -3.83
N ILE A 34 -6.83 -12.86 -4.75
CA ILE A 34 -6.60 -11.55 -5.39
C ILE A 34 -6.53 -10.47 -4.32
N ARG A 35 -7.50 -10.41 -3.41
CA ARG A 35 -7.54 -9.40 -2.34
C ARG A 35 -6.34 -9.51 -1.39
N ASN A 36 -5.88 -10.72 -1.10
CA ASN A 36 -4.68 -10.92 -0.28
C ASN A 36 -3.42 -10.48 -1.03
N ALA A 37 -3.32 -10.77 -2.34
CA ALA A 37 -2.21 -10.32 -3.17
C ALA A 37 -2.18 -8.79 -3.29
N GLU A 38 -3.33 -8.13 -3.46
CA GLU A 38 -3.44 -6.68 -3.46
C GLU A 38 -2.94 -6.08 -2.14
N LYS A 39 -3.30 -6.67 -1.00
CA LYS A 39 -2.82 -6.23 0.31
C LYS A 39 -1.31 -6.43 0.48
N ASP A 40 -0.76 -7.54 0.01
CA ASP A 40 0.68 -7.80 0.06
C ASP A 40 1.45 -6.80 -0.80
N THR A 41 0.95 -6.52 -2.00
CA THR A 41 1.51 -5.48 -2.87
C THR A 41 1.44 -4.11 -2.20
N PHE A 42 0.34 -3.78 -1.52
CA PHE A 42 0.21 -2.52 -0.79
C PHE A 42 1.26 -2.39 0.33
N VAL A 43 1.53 -3.48 1.06
CA VAL A 43 2.60 -3.53 2.07
C VAL A 43 3.97 -3.26 1.43
N THR A 44 4.26 -3.91 0.30
CA THR A 44 5.51 -3.72 -0.43
C THR A 44 5.66 -2.26 -0.89
N THR A 45 4.63 -1.69 -1.48
CA THR A 45 4.61 -0.27 -1.89
C THR A 45 4.88 0.66 -0.70
N ALA A 46 4.26 0.41 0.46
CA ALA A 46 4.52 1.20 1.66
C ALA A 46 5.99 1.09 2.14
N GLN A 47 6.59 -0.09 2.04
CA GLN A 47 8.01 -0.29 2.36
C GLN A 47 8.93 0.43 1.37
N GLU A 48 8.57 0.47 0.08
CA GLU A 48 9.30 1.23 -0.95
C GLU A 48 9.28 2.74 -0.64
N TYR A 49 8.13 3.30 -0.25
CA TYR A 49 8.02 4.69 0.19
C TYR A 49 8.93 4.98 1.40
N VAL A 50 8.93 4.12 2.41
CA VAL A 50 9.82 4.27 3.57
C VAL A 50 11.28 4.20 3.15
N HIS A 51 11.63 3.28 2.26
CA HIS A 51 13.00 3.13 1.77
C HIS A 51 13.46 4.36 1.00
N ALA A 52 12.64 4.90 0.10
CA ALA A 52 12.94 6.11 -0.65
C ALA A 52 13.15 7.31 0.28
N VAL A 53 12.23 7.55 1.22
CA VAL A 53 12.33 8.65 2.20
C VAL A 53 13.56 8.48 3.10
N ARG A 54 13.89 7.25 3.51
CA ARG A 54 15.10 6.96 4.29
C ARG A 54 16.36 7.29 3.51
N LEU A 55 16.41 6.98 2.21
CA LEU A 55 17.55 7.28 1.36
C LEU A 55 17.74 8.80 1.21
N HIS A 56 16.67 9.54 0.92
CA HIS A 56 16.70 11.00 0.84
C HIS A 56 17.14 11.64 2.17
N PHE A 57 16.67 11.10 3.29
CA PHE A 57 17.07 11.60 4.62
C PHE A 57 18.55 11.35 4.91
N VAL A 58 19.08 10.18 4.59
CA VAL A 58 20.50 9.85 4.76
C VAL A 58 21.40 10.69 3.84
N ASN A 59 20.91 11.06 2.65
CA ASN A 59 21.61 11.91 1.71
C ASN A 59 21.58 13.41 2.10
N ASN A 60 21.03 13.76 3.27
CA ASN A 60 20.82 15.13 3.75
C ASN A 60 19.97 16.01 2.81
N GLU A 61 19.02 15.42 2.09
CA GLU A 61 18.06 16.14 1.26
C GLU A 61 16.91 16.74 2.08
N TYR A 62 16.80 16.35 3.33
CA TYR A 62 15.84 16.87 4.32
C TYR A 62 16.58 17.51 5.50
N ASP A 63 15.89 18.44 6.16
CA ASP A 63 16.41 19.11 7.35
C ASP A 63 16.64 18.12 8.52
N GLN A 64 17.62 18.42 9.35
CA GLN A 64 17.90 17.66 10.56
C GLN A 64 16.72 17.75 11.54
N ILE A 65 16.31 16.61 12.07
CA ILE A 65 15.18 16.49 12.98
C ILE A 65 15.72 16.47 14.41
N ALA A 66 15.37 17.44 15.24
CA ALA A 66 15.75 17.45 16.64
C ALA A 66 15.08 16.31 17.43
N VAL A 67 15.69 15.90 18.53
CA VAL A 67 15.15 14.84 19.40
C VAL A 67 13.73 15.21 19.86
N GLY A 68 12.80 14.30 19.72
CA GLY A 68 11.38 14.48 20.03
C GLY A 68 10.55 15.09 18.91
N GLN A 69 11.17 15.53 17.81
CA GLN A 69 10.47 16.08 16.64
C GLN A 69 10.22 15.04 15.55
N CYS A 70 9.29 15.36 14.65
CA CYS A 70 8.96 14.56 13.49
C CYS A 70 9.03 15.39 12.21
N LEU A 71 9.43 14.74 11.11
CA LEU A 71 9.31 15.27 9.75
C LEU A 71 8.28 14.44 9.00
N ALA A 72 7.28 15.09 8.42
CA ALA A 72 6.29 14.41 7.59
C ALA A 72 6.51 14.75 6.12
N VAL A 73 6.75 13.74 5.31
CA VAL A 73 6.98 13.84 3.86
C VAL A 73 5.71 13.38 3.15
N PRO A 74 5.02 14.24 2.38
CA PRO A 74 3.86 13.82 1.58
C PRO A 74 4.25 12.75 0.58
N ALA A 75 3.44 11.70 0.46
CA ALA A 75 3.72 10.59 -0.46
C ALA A 75 3.83 11.07 -1.92
N ARG A 76 3.08 12.12 -2.31
CA ARG A 76 3.13 12.72 -3.64
C ARG A 76 4.49 13.37 -3.99
N ASN A 77 5.31 13.70 -3.00
CA ASN A 77 6.62 14.31 -3.18
C ASN A 77 7.75 13.27 -3.20
N VAL A 78 7.41 11.99 -3.06
CA VAL A 78 8.36 10.89 -3.08
C VAL A 78 8.31 10.22 -4.44
N ASP A 79 9.39 10.33 -5.20
CA ASP A 79 9.52 9.61 -6.45
C ASP A 79 9.92 8.17 -6.20
N LEU A 80 9.09 7.24 -6.65
CA LEU A 80 9.40 5.80 -6.63
C LEU A 80 9.96 5.39 -7.99
N GLU A 81 10.93 4.50 -7.99
CA GLU A 81 11.50 3.94 -9.23
C GLU A 81 10.46 3.18 -10.06
N SER A 82 9.43 2.64 -9.41
CA SER A 82 8.32 1.97 -10.07
C SER A 82 7.00 2.33 -9.41
N GLY A 83 6.03 2.73 -10.21
CA GLY A 83 4.66 2.95 -9.76
C GLY A 83 4.11 4.34 -10.11
N ASP A 84 2.81 4.42 -10.30
CA ASP A 84 2.05 5.60 -10.74
C ASP A 84 1.49 6.42 -9.57
N GLN A 85 2.06 6.36 -8.37
CA GLN A 85 1.46 6.93 -7.14
C GLN A 85 0.02 6.44 -6.88
N LYS A 86 -0.25 5.22 -7.29
CA LYS A 86 -1.53 4.55 -7.09
C LYS A 86 -1.38 3.38 -6.13
N SER A 87 -2.45 3.13 -5.40
CA SER A 87 -2.55 1.93 -4.57
C SER A 87 -2.63 0.67 -5.43
N SER A 88 -2.28 -0.49 -4.87
CA SER A 88 -2.51 -1.80 -5.50
C SER A 88 -3.99 -2.09 -5.80
N PHE A 89 -4.90 -1.32 -5.20
CA PHE A 89 -6.35 -1.36 -5.48
C PHE A 89 -6.76 -0.46 -6.65
N GLY A 90 -5.80 0.13 -7.38
CA GLY A 90 -6.03 0.92 -8.60
C GLY A 90 -6.42 2.38 -8.37
N SER A 91 -6.47 2.85 -7.14
CA SER A 91 -6.88 4.21 -6.78
C SER A 91 -5.68 5.10 -6.43
N ALA A 92 -5.74 6.39 -6.75
CA ALA A 92 -4.70 7.34 -6.37
C ALA A 92 -4.64 7.54 -4.84
N PHE A 93 -3.45 7.79 -4.31
CA PHE A 93 -3.28 8.16 -2.91
C PHE A 93 -3.87 9.57 -2.66
N THR A 94 -4.43 9.75 -1.48
CA THR A 94 -4.99 11.05 -1.04
C THR A 94 -3.89 11.98 -0.56
N ASP A 95 -4.21 13.27 -0.46
CA ASP A 95 -3.32 14.27 0.14
C ASP A 95 -2.98 14.01 1.60
N ASN A 96 -3.71 13.12 2.25
CA ASN A 96 -3.46 12.68 3.63
C ASN A 96 -2.50 11.47 3.70
N SER A 97 -1.75 11.20 2.63
CA SER A 97 -0.76 10.14 2.58
C SER A 97 0.63 10.71 2.85
N TYR A 98 1.26 10.23 3.94
CA TYR A 98 2.55 10.72 4.42
C TYR A 98 3.45 9.60 4.88
N ILE A 99 4.75 9.83 4.76
CA ILE A 99 5.79 9.09 5.46
C ILE A 99 6.35 10.00 6.55
N VAL A 100 6.37 9.54 7.79
CA VAL A 100 6.80 10.32 8.94
C VAL A 100 8.10 9.75 9.50
N ILE A 101 9.12 10.60 9.63
CA ILE A 101 10.37 10.31 10.32
C ILE A 101 10.29 10.95 11.69
N LYS A 102 10.51 10.18 12.75
CA LYS A 102 10.53 10.67 14.13
C LYS A 102 11.89 10.43 14.75
N ASN A 103 12.49 11.46 15.33
CA ASN A 103 13.69 11.30 16.12
C ASN A 103 13.31 10.95 17.57
N VAL A 104 13.51 9.69 17.95
CA VAL A 104 13.26 9.14 19.29
C VAL A 104 14.55 8.98 20.10
N GLY A 105 15.64 9.61 19.65
CA GLY A 105 16.91 9.60 20.34
C GLY A 105 16.85 10.23 21.72
N ASN A 106 17.94 10.07 22.47
CA ASN A 106 18.14 10.71 23.77
C ASN A 106 19.64 10.98 24.03
N ASN A 107 19.91 11.91 24.94
CA ASN A 107 21.27 12.20 25.42
C ASN A 107 22.35 12.40 24.34
N GLY A 108 21.98 13.07 23.22
CA GLY A 108 22.93 13.38 22.15
C GLY A 108 23.16 12.23 21.16
N SER A 109 22.33 11.19 21.21
CA SER A 109 22.31 10.11 20.22
C SER A 109 21.00 10.13 19.47
N ASP A 110 21.05 10.36 18.16
CA ASP A 110 19.88 10.34 17.29
C ASP A 110 19.46 8.89 17.00
N LYS A 111 18.16 8.66 17.08
CA LYS A 111 17.53 7.40 16.69
C LYS A 111 16.24 7.70 15.93
N TYR A 112 16.12 7.20 14.73
CA TYR A 112 15.00 7.48 13.87
C TYR A 112 14.04 6.29 13.76
N GLU A 113 12.76 6.58 13.88
CA GLU A 113 11.67 5.65 13.61
C GLU A 113 10.85 6.18 12.43
N TYR A 114 10.37 5.27 11.60
CA TYR A 114 9.60 5.59 10.40
C TYR A 114 8.17 5.10 10.55
N TYR A 115 7.24 5.94 10.13
CA TYR A 115 5.82 5.63 10.14
C TYR A 115 5.24 5.93 8.76
N VAL A 116 4.23 5.18 8.38
CA VAL A 116 3.54 5.30 7.10
C VAL A 116 2.06 5.53 7.35
N GLN A 117 1.52 6.51 6.66
CA GLN A 117 0.08 6.71 6.47
C GLN A 117 -0.15 6.82 4.97
N LEU A 118 -0.65 5.76 4.35
CA LEU A 118 -0.99 5.71 2.94
C LEU A 118 -2.47 5.37 2.82
N ILE A 119 -3.25 6.28 2.27
CA ILE A 119 -4.70 6.13 2.14
C ILE A 119 -5.09 6.49 0.72
N ASP A 120 -5.73 5.55 0.02
CA ASP A 120 -6.23 5.82 -1.32
C ASP A 120 -7.59 6.52 -1.29
N SER A 121 -8.05 6.99 -2.46
CA SER A 121 -9.32 7.72 -2.61
C SER A 121 -10.55 6.87 -2.27
N ASN A 122 -10.42 5.55 -2.16
CA ASN A 122 -11.48 4.64 -1.75
C ASN A 122 -11.42 4.29 -0.24
N GLY A 123 -10.48 4.88 0.50
CA GLY A 123 -10.28 4.62 1.92
C GLY A 123 -9.60 3.28 2.21
N ASN A 124 -8.86 2.72 1.25
CA ASN A 124 -8.00 1.58 1.51
C ASN A 124 -6.61 2.05 1.90
N GLY A 125 -5.96 1.37 2.82
CA GLY A 125 -4.57 1.67 3.16
C GLY A 125 -4.21 1.48 4.61
N PHE A 126 -3.18 2.22 5.03
CA PHE A 126 -2.70 2.25 6.39
C PHE A 126 -3.10 3.56 7.08
N ALA A 127 -3.75 3.48 8.24
CA ALA A 127 -3.63 4.53 9.23
C ALA A 127 -2.16 4.61 9.69
N LEU A 128 -1.76 5.68 10.39
CA LEU A 128 -0.37 5.88 10.81
C LEU A 128 0.19 4.63 11.51
N THR A 129 1.05 3.90 10.81
CA THR A 129 1.59 2.61 11.23
C THR A 129 3.12 2.64 11.15
N GLN A 130 3.80 2.15 12.18
CA GLN A 130 5.26 2.03 12.18
C GLN A 130 5.73 1.05 11.11
N ASP A 131 6.83 1.33 10.42
CA ASP A 131 7.37 0.53 9.32
C ASP A 131 7.59 -0.95 9.70
N THR A 132 8.07 -1.20 10.92
CA THR A 132 8.29 -2.55 11.45
C THR A 132 7.00 -3.35 11.70
N LYS A 133 5.84 -2.69 11.70
CA LYS A 133 4.52 -3.29 11.92
C LYS A 133 3.68 -3.39 10.64
N LEU A 134 4.24 -3.01 9.50
CA LEU A 134 3.58 -3.14 8.21
C LEU A 134 3.34 -4.61 7.88
N SER A 135 2.10 -4.98 7.70
CA SER A 135 1.67 -6.34 7.42
C SER A 135 0.35 -6.35 6.66
N ARG A 136 0.02 -7.46 6.04
CA ARG A 136 -1.28 -7.66 5.38
C ARG A 136 -2.47 -7.33 6.29
N GLN A 137 -2.36 -7.65 7.58
CA GLN A 137 -3.42 -7.40 8.57
C GLN A 137 -3.61 -5.91 8.88
N SER A 138 -2.55 -5.11 8.76
CA SER A 138 -2.61 -3.66 8.99
C SER A 138 -3.28 -2.91 7.83
N VAL A 139 -3.44 -3.52 6.67
CA VAL A 139 -4.13 -2.90 5.53
C VAL A 139 -5.63 -2.89 5.77
N LEU A 140 -6.18 -1.69 5.98
CA LEU A 140 -7.60 -1.45 6.14
C LEU A 140 -8.27 -1.29 4.77
N LEU A 141 -9.46 -1.84 4.61
CA LEU A 141 -10.24 -1.72 3.37
C LEU A 141 -11.45 -0.83 3.63
N LYS A 142 -11.53 0.29 2.89
CA LYS A 142 -12.63 1.29 2.95
C LYS A 142 -12.82 1.95 4.33
N THR A 143 -11.92 1.73 5.27
CA THR A 143 -12.03 2.23 6.65
C THR A 143 -10.75 2.90 7.14
N ALA A 144 -9.73 3.05 6.30
CA ALA A 144 -8.52 3.76 6.65
C ALA A 144 -8.84 5.25 6.82
N THR A 145 -8.58 5.78 7.99
CA THR A 145 -8.77 7.20 8.32
C THR A 145 -7.42 7.84 8.62
N ALA A 146 -7.26 9.07 8.17
CA ALA A 146 -6.08 9.86 8.48
C ALA A 146 -6.02 10.16 9.98
N ASN A 147 -4.87 9.91 10.60
CA ASN A 147 -4.62 10.28 11.98
C ASN A 147 -4.29 11.77 12.12
N ALA A 148 -4.44 12.30 13.33
CA ALA A 148 -4.32 13.71 13.67
C ALA A 148 -2.95 14.35 13.33
N ILE A 149 -1.91 13.58 13.05
CA ILE A 149 -0.61 14.10 12.59
C ILE A 149 -0.76 14.77 11.22
N ALA A 150 -1.64 14.28 10.37
CA ALA A 150 -1.96 14.92 9.08
C ALA A 150 -2.75 16.21 9.27
N ALA A 151 -3.46 16.39 10.39
CA ALA A 151 -4.27 17.56 10.70
C ALA A 151 -3.50 18.65 11.47
N SER A 152 -2.38 18.36 12.12
CA SER A 152 -1.68 19.26 13.02
C SER A 152 -0.56 20.08 12.37
N GLY A 153 -0.75 20.57 11.14
CA GLY A 153 0.08 21.64 10.63
C GLY A 153 1.11 21.28 9.59
N ILE A 154 0.81 20.32 8.73
CA ILE A 154 1.61 20.06 7.53
C ILE A 154 1.22 21.09 6.47
N THR A 155 2.00 22.15 6.37
CA THR A 155 1.89 23.13 5.29
C THR A 155 2.58 22.60 4.03
N GLY A 156 1.95 22.76 2.89
CA GLY A 156 2.07 22.09 1.63
C GLY A 156 3.41 22.11 0.85
N ASP A 157 4.56 22.31 1.46
CA ASP A 157 5.87 22.28 0.77
C ASP A 157 6.73 21.05 1.08
N GLY A 158 6.17 20.08 1.84
CA GLY A 158 6.82 18.80 2.04
C GLY A 158 7.84 18.73 3.18
N SER A 159 8.10 19.81 3.86
CA SER A 159 9.06 19.86 4.96
C SER A 159 8.43 20.57 6.16
N THR A 160 7.88 19.82 7.11
CA THR A 160 7.44 20.39 8.39
C THR A 160 7.84 19.47 9.53
N THR A 161 8.60 19.99 10.47
CA THR A 161 8.88 19.34 11.75
C THR A 161 7.63 19.42 12.61
N VAL A 162 7.11 18.27 13.04
CA VAL A 162 6.00 18.16 13.96
C VAL A 162 6.57 17.84 15.35
N SER A 163 6.36 18.74 16.30
CA SER A 163 6.76 18.58 17.71
C SER A 163 5.84 17.63 18.47
#